data_06bb882bc973ada52c69c36fb864ef7a
#
_entry.id   06bb882bc973ada52c69c36fb864ef7a
#
_cell.length_a   1.000
_cell.length_b   1.000
_cell.length_c   1.000
_cell.angle_alpha   90.00
_cell.angle_beta   90.00
_cell.angle_gamma   90.00
#
_symmetry.space_group_name_H-M   'P 1'
#
loop_
_entity.id
_entity.type
_entity.pdbx_description
1 polymer ?
#
loop_
_entity_poly.entity_id
_entity_poly.type
_entity_poly.pdbx_seq_one_letter_code
_entity_poly.pdbx_strand_id
1 'polypeptide(L)'
;MLGQNKRIVICCAKVLGVGALACVSTASTWALTSSWGITAGAALAHIVLYWCRKHPDAVLGTHLVLCAIQLVVVDSPLPADLAVAASFYAVGRRGRRELTPVWAAAVVVGAALGAWDWNRDELGVVPLSLWAQDMAQAFVTQLCVAAATWGLGRLVTQRGQLRASRQAAHDAALRNEIAWEVHDVVGHALALI
;
A
#
# COMPACT_ATOMS: atom_id res chain seq x y z
N MET A 1 30.38 0.52 -10.78
CA MET A 1 29.91 -0.87 -10.79
C MET A 1 29.25 -1.36 -9.49
N LEU A 2 29.74 -1.02 -8.29
CA LEU A 2 29.16 -1.44 -6.99
C LEU A 2 27.70 -1.00 -6.75
N GLY A 3 27.24 0.14 -7.32
CA GLY A 3 25.88 0.63 -7.13
C GLY A 3 24.79 -0.14 -7.90
N GLN A 4 25.15 -0.71 -9.03
CA GLN A 4 24.22 -1.43 -9.90
C GLN A 4 23.89 -2.82 -9.33
N ASN A 5 24.88 -3.53 -8.80
CA ASN A 5 24.68 -4.83 -8.16
C ASN A 5 23.84 -4.74 -6.88
N LYS A 6 24.00 -3.69 -6.05
CA LYS A 6 23.13 -3.46 -4.89
C LYS A 6 21.68 -3.25 -5.28
N ARG A 7 21.39 -2.54 -6.37
CA ARG A 7 20.01 -2.33 -6.87
C ARG A 7 19.37 -3.63 -7.33
N ILE A 8 20.13 -4.47 -8.02
CA ILE A 8 19.65 -5.78 -8.51
C ILE A 8 19.32 -6.70 -7.31
N VAL A 9 20.21 -6.81 -6.34
CA VAL A 9 20.01 -7.65 -5.14
C VAL A 9 18.79 -7.20 -4.34
N ILE A 10 18.61 -5.88 -4.13
CA ILE A 10 17.42 -5.34 -3.43
C ILE A 10 16.13 -5.60 -4.23
N CYS A 11 16.19 -5.53 -5.56
CA CYS A 11 15.03 -5.81 -6.40
C CYS A 11 14.66 -7.30 -6.35
N CYS A 12 15.63 -8.20 -6.45
CA CYS A 12 15.43 -9.65 -6.33
C CYS A 12 14.88 -10.03 -4.95
N ALA A 13 15.43 -9.49 -3.86
CA ALA A 13 14.96 -9.77 -2.50
C ALA A 13 13.50 -9.32 -2.30
N LYS A 14 13.10 -8.17 -2.88
CA LYS A 14 11.70 -7.71 -2.82
C LYS A 14 10.75 -8.60 -3.61
N VAL A 15 11.13 -9.03 -4.81
CA VAL A 15 10.33 -9.93 -5.63
C VAL A 15 10.16 -11.28 -4.96
N LEU A 16 11.23 -11.84 -4.40
CA LEU A 16 11.20 -13.09 -3.66
C LEU A 16 10.35 -12.99 -2.39
N GLY A 17 10.45 -11.88 -1.64
CA GLY A 17 9.64 -11.68 -0.43
C GLY A 17 8.14 -11.58 -0.73
N VAL A 18 7.76 -10.82 -1.76
CA VAL A 18 6.36 -10.71 -2.18
C VAL A 18 5.86 -12.05 -2.74
N GLY A 19 6.68 -12.75 -3.53
CA GLY A 19 6.34 -14.08 -4.06
C GLY A 19 6.14 -15.11 -2.95
N ALA A 20 7.02 -15.14 -1.94
CA ALA A 20 6.88 -16.05 -0.79
C ALA A 20 5.59 -15.75 0.00
N LEU A 21 5.31 -14.47 0.28
CA LEU A 21 4.07 -14.08 0.97
C LEU A 21 2.83 -14.48 0.18
N ALA A 22 2.84 -14.29 -1.15
CA ALA A 22 1.77 -14.70 -2.03
C ALA A 22 1.55 -16.21 -2.01
N CYS A 23 2.62 -17.01 -2.08
CA CYS A 23 2.55 -18.47 -1.99
C CYS A 23 1.98 -18.93 -0.65
N VAL A 24 2.46 -18.38 0.48
CA VAL A 24 1.97 -18.73 1.82
C VAL A 24 0.50 -18.37 1.96
N SER A 25 0.11 -17.16 1.56
CA SER A 25 -1.28 -16.69 1.63
C SER A 25 -2.21 -17.55 0.77
N THR A 26 -1.81 -17.90 -0.45
CA THR A 26 -2.61 -18.75 -1.35
C THR A 26 -2.72 -20.18 -0.81
N ALA A 27 -1.63 -20.76 -0.29
CA ALA A 27 -1.64 -22.07 0.33
C ALA A 27 -2.51 -22.12 1.59
N SER A 28 -2.46 -21.06 2.42
CA SER A 28 -3.32 -20.94 3.61
C SER A 28 -4.79 -20.81 3.22
N THR A 29 -5.11 -20.07 2.18
CA THR A 29 -6.47 -19.96 1.64
C THR A 29 -6.99 -21.32 1.17
N TRP A 30 -6.15 -22.11 0.46
CA TRP A 30 -6.50 -23.47 0.07
C TRP A 30 -6.75 -24.37 1.29
N ALA A 31 -5.87 -24.32 2.29
CA ALA A 31 -6.01 -25.12 3.50
C ALA A 31 -7.29 -24.82 4.27
N LEU A 32 -7.73 -23.56 4.27
CA LEU A 32 -8.95 -23.12 4.96
C LEU A 32 -10.23 -23.45 4.19
N THR A 33 -10.22 -23.32 2.87
CA THR A 33 -11.45 -23.38 2.07
C THR A 33 -11.60 -24.65 1.27
N SER A 34 -10.49 -25.35 0.97
CA SER A 34 -10.42 -26.52 0.08
C SER A 34 -11.11 -26.29 -1.28
N SER A 35 -11.23 -25.02 -1.70
CA SER A 35 -11.93 -24.59 -2.91
C SER A 35 -10.95 -24.06 -3.96
N TRP A 36 -10.93 -24.68 -5.13
CA TRP A 36 -10.11 -24.22 -6.26
C TRP A 36 -10.46 -22.81 -6.74
N GLY A 37 -11.77 -22.47 -6.75
CA GLY A 37 -12.24 -21.16 -7.18
C GLY A 37 -11.74 -20.05 -6.27
N ILE A 38 -11.85 -20.22 -4.95
CA ILE A 38 -11.43 -19.25 -3.94
C ILE A 38 -9.91 -19.11 -3.96
N THR A 39 -9.19 -20.22 -4.06
CA THR A 39 -7.72 -20.22 -4.14
C THR A 39 -7.22 -19.54 -5.42
N ALA A 40 -7.90 -19.74 -6.56
CA ALA A 40 -7.59 -19.03 -7.79
C ALA A 40 -7.84 -17.53 -7.67
N GLY A 41 -8.92 -17.11 -6.99
CA GLY A 41 -9.20 -15.72 -6.65
C GLY A 41 -8.09 -15.09 -5.80
N ALA A 42 -7.63 -15.81 -4.77
CA ALA A 42 -6.51 -15.38 -3.92
C ALA A 42 -5.21 -15.22 -4.71
N ALA A 43 -4.89 -16.18 -5.60
CA ALA A 43 -3.74 -16.09 -6.48
C ALA A 43 -3.84 -14.88 -7.43
N LEU A 44 -5.03 -14.64 -8.01
CA LEU A 44 -5.29 -13.50 -8.87
C LEU A 44 -5.07 -12.18 -8.14
N ALA A 45 -5.54 -12.05 -6.89
CA ALA A 45 -5.33 -10.87 -6.07
C ALA A 45 -3.82 -10.56 -5.91
N HIS A 46 -2.98 -11.56 -5.70
CA HIS A 46 -1.53 -11.36 -5.59
C HIS A 46 -0.88 -11.03 -6.94
N ILE A 47 -1.34 -11.63 -8.03
CA ILE A 47 -0.84 -11.34 -9.39
C ILE A 47 -1.15 -9.89 -9.77
N VAL A 48 -2.35 -9.40 -9.45
CA VAL A 48 -2.77 -8.02 -9.73
C VAL A 48 -1.89 -7.01 -8.99
N LEU A 49 -1.34 -7.34 -7.81
CA LEU A 49 -0.39 -6.48 -7.11
C LEU A 49 0.87 -6.13 -7.93
N TYR A 50 1.23 -6.94 -8.92
CA TYR A 50 2.37 -6.65 -9.79
C TYR A 50 2.20 -5.31 -10.54
N TRP A 51 0.96 -4.95 -10.87
CA TRP A 51 0.64 -3.67 -11.55
C TRP A 51 0.47 -2.47 -10.61
N CYS A 52 0.55 -2.65 -9.29
CA CYS A 52 0.43 -1.56 -8.30
C CYS A 52 1.39 -0.38 -8.53
N ARG A 53 2.52 -0.62 -9.20
CA ARG A 53 3.48 0.43 -9.52
C ARG A 53 3.00 1.38 -10.60
N LYS A 54 2.26 0.88 -11.60
CA LYS A 54 1.79 1.65 -12.76
C LYS A 54 0.37 2.17 -12.57
N HIS A 55 -0.50 1.35 -12.00
CA HIS A 55 -1.94 1.60 -11.90
C HIS A 55 -2.48 1.31 -10.49
N PRO A 56 -2.02 2.04 -9.43
CA PRO A 56 -2.37 1.72 -8.05
C PRO A 56 -3.88 1.80 -7.79
N ASP A 57 -4.55 2.80 -8.36
CA ASP A 57 -5.99 3.00 -8.18
C ASP A 57 -6.81 1.88 -8.84
N ALA A 58 -6.42 1.44 -10.04
CA ALA A 58 -7.09 0.33 -10.72
C ALA A 58 -6.90 -0.99 -9.96
N VAL A 59 -5.71 -1.24 -9.42
CA VAL A 59 -5.42 -2.42 -8.61
C VAL A 59 -6.24 -2.42 -7.33
N LEU A 60 -6.36 -1.28 -6.63
CA LEU A 60 -7.22 -1.19 -5.46
C LEU A 60 -8.68 -1.44 -5.83
N GLY A 61 -9.18 -0.85 -6.92
CA GLY A 61 -10.54 -1.10 -7.42
C GLY A 61 -10.79 -2.58 -7.70
N THR A 62 -9.84 -3.27 -8.35
CA THR A 62 -9.94 -4.72 -8.59
C THR A 62 -10.00 -5.52 -7.28
N HIS A 63 -9.17 -5.16 -6.29
CA HIS A 63 -9.21 -5.83 -4.98
C HIS A 63 -10.52 -5.62 -4.24
N LEU A 64 -11.09 -4.41 -4.29
CA LEU A 64 -12.40 -4.15 -3.68
C LEU A 64 -13.52 -4.96 -4.35
N VAL A 65 -13.45 -5.15 -5.67
CA VAL A 65 -14.38 -6.05 -6.39
C VAL A 65 -14.19 -7.51 -5.94
N LEU A 66 -12.95 -7.98 -5.81
CA LEU A 66 -12.67 -9.32 -5.31
C LEU A 66 -13.17 -9.51 -3.87
N CYS A 67 -13.00 -8.51 -2.99
CA CYS A 67 -13.57 -8.54 -1.64
C CYS A 67 -15.12 -8.58 -1.67
N ALA A 68 -15.75 -7.82 -2.56
CA ALA A 68 -17.20 -7.86 -2.69
C ALA A 68 -17.72 -9.24 -3.15
N ILE A 69 -16.97 -9.91 -4.05
CA ILE A 69 -17.26 -11.29 -4.43
C ILE A 69 -17.05 -12.25 -3.25
N GLN A 70 -15.97 -12.04 -2.49
CA GLN A 70 -15.66 -12.83 -1.30
C GLN A 70 -16.79 -12.81 -0.28
N LEU A 71 -17.37 -11.63 0.01
CA LEU A 71 -18.52 -11.48 0.94
C LEU A 71 -19.75 -12.33 0.54
N VAL A 72 -19.87 -12.70 -0.75
CA VAL A 72 -20.96 -13.55 -1.23
C VAL A 72 -20.63 -15.03 -1.16
N VAL A 73 -19.33 -15.38 -1.19
CA VAL A 73 -18.89 -16.77 -1.37
C VAL A 73 -18.29 -17.37 -0.10
N VAL A 74 -17.76 -16.52 0.80
CA VAL A 74 -16.99 -16.97 1.98
C VAL A 74 -17.34 -16.09 3.18
N ASP A 75 -17.86 -16.69 4.23
CA ASP A 75 -18.30 -16.01 5.46
C ASP A 75 -17.14 -15.75 6.45
N SER A 76 -15.90 -15.60 5.96
CA SER A 76 -14.74 -15.38 6.80
C SER A 76 -13.63 -14.60 6.11
N PRO A 77 -12.80 -13.85 6.86
CA PRO A 77 -11.62 -13.20 6.30
C PRO A 77 -10.62 -14.23 5.78
N LEU A 78 -10.02 -13.93 4.63
CA LEU A 78 -9.01 -14.79 4.01
C LEU A 78 -7.61 -14.18 4.14
N PRO A 79 -6.56 -15.01 4.19
CA PRO A 79 -5.17 -14.52 4.14
C PRO A 79 -4.88 -13.67 2.89
N ALA A 80 -5.64 -13.86 1.81
CA ALA A 80 -5.58 -13.07 0.58
C ALA A 80 -5.95 -11.59 0.79
N ASP A 81 -6.68 -11.25 1.83
CA ASP A 81 -7.06 -9.86 2.16
C ASP A 81 -5.84 -8.97 2.49
N LEU A 82 -4.70 -9.58 2.81
CA LEU A 82 -3.42 -8.86 2.90
C LEU A 82 -3.04 -8.15 1.59
N ALA A 83 -3.50 -8.64 0.44
CA ALA A 83 -3.30 -7.98 -0.84
C ALA A 83 -4.02 -6.62 -0.92
N VAL A 84 -5.17 -6.49 -0.25
CA VAL A 84 -5.93 -5.23 -0.14
C VAL A 84 -5.12 -4.20 0.65
N ALA A 85 -4.54 -4.59 1.79
CA ALA A 85 -3.67 -3.71 2.59
C ALA A 85 -2.45 -3.23 1.79
N ALA A 86 -1.85 -4.10 0.98
CA ALA A 86 -0.74 -3.74 0.09
C ALA A 86 -1.17 -2.75 -1.00
N SER A 87 -2.40 -2.87 -1.53
CA SER A 87 -2.93 -1.91 -2.52
C SER A 87 -3.27 -0.57 -1.89
N PHE A 88 -3.78 -0.50 -0.65
CA PHE A 88 -3.93 0.77 0.08
C PHE A 88 -2.59 1.47 0.28
N TYR A 89 -1.54 0.74 0.64
CA TYR A 89 -0.18 1.30 0.70
C TYR A 89 0.25 1.87 -0.65
N ALA A 90 0.01 1.15 -1.76
CA ALA A 90 0.39 1.60 -3.09
C ALA A 90 -0.39 2.88 -3.52
N VAL A 91 -1.70 2.94 -3.23
CA VAL A 91 -2.53 4.13 -3.46
C VAL A 91 -2.09 5.29 -2.58
N GLY A 92 -1.82 5.07 -1.30
CA GLY A 92 -1.24 6.08 -0.43
C GLY A 92 0.07 6.66 -0.96
N ARG A 93 0.88 5.84 -1.61
CA ARG A 93 2.18 6.24 -2.16
C ARG A 93 2.10 6.94 -3.52
N ARG A 94 1.21 6.52 -4.41
CA ARG A 94 1.20 6.91 -5.83
C ARG A 94 -0.19 7.17 -6.41
N GLY A 95 -1.25 6.91 -5.66
CA GLY A 95 -2.63 7.10 -6.09
C GLY A 95 -2.95 8.57 -6.36
N ARG A 96 -3.99 8.78 -7.16
CA ARG A 96 -4.49 10.10 -7.49
C ARG A 96 -5.14 10.73 -6.28
N ARG A 97 -4.73 11.95 -5.92
CA ARG A 97 -5.29 12.66 -4.76
C ARG A 97 -6.80 12.93 -4.88
N GLU A 98 -7.26 13.14 -6.10
CA GLU A 98 -8.66 13.37 -6.44
C GLU A 98 -9.56 12.18 -6.10
N LEU A 99 -9.02 10.95 -6.15
CA LEU A 99 -9.75 9.72 -5.83
C LEU A 99 -9.71 9.37 -4.34
N THR A 100 -8.96 10.12 -3.51
CA THR A 100 -8.86 9.85 -2.08
C THR A 100 -10.23 9.78 -1.37
N PRO A 101 -11.19 10.71 -1.59
CA PRO A 101 -12.49 10.62 -0.95
C PRO A 101 -13.32 9.40 -1.43
N VAL A 102 -13.16 9.00 -2.69
CA VAL A 102 -13.82 7.80 -3.23
C VAL A 102 -13.29 6.55 -2.53
N TRP A 103 -11.97 6.43 -2.38
CA TRP A 103 -11.35 5.32 -1.67
C TRP A 103 -11.69 5.29 -0.19
N ALA A 104 -11.75 6.47 0.46
CA ALA A 104 -12.17 6.56 1.86
C ALA A 104 -13.63 6.08 2.04
N ALA A 105 -14.55 6.50 1.18
CA ALA A 105 -15.92 6.05 1.20
C ALA A 105 -16.02 4.52 0.95
N ALA A 106 -15.28 4.00 -0.04
CA ALA A 106 -15.25 2.58 -0.34
C ALA A 106 -14.72 1.73 0.83
N VAL A 107 -13.72 2.24 1.58
CA VAL A 107 -13.20 1.59 2.80
C VAL A 107 -14.27 1.54 3.89
N VAL A 108 -14.96 2.65 4.15
CA VAL A 108 -16.00 2.70 5.19
C VAL A 108 -17.14 1.74 4.86
N VAL A 109 -17.62 1.75 3.62
CA VAL A 109 -18.67 0.84 3.17
C VAL A 109 -18.19 -0.61 3.21
N GLY A 110 -17.00 -0.90 2.68
CA GLY A 110 -16.43 -2.25 2.69
C GLY A 110 -16.20 -2.79 4.10
N ALA A 111 -15.70 -1.95 5.02
CA ALA A 111 -15.52 -2.34 6.41
C ALA A 111 -16.85 -2.61 7.13
N ALA A 112 -17.88 -1.82 6.83
CA ALA A 112 -19.22 -2.04 7.39
C ALA A 112 -19.84 -3.34 6.87
N LEU A 113 -19.74 -3.60 5.57
CA LEU A 113 -20.24 -4.83 4.95
C LEU A 113 -19.46 -6.06 5.46
N GLY A 114 -18.13 -5.99 5.53
CA GLY A 114 -17.33 -7.08 6.05
C GLY A 114 -17.58 -7.36 7.53
N ALA A 115 -17.71 -6.32 8.36
CA ALA A 115 -18.04 -6.50 9.77
C ALA A 115 -19.43 -7.15 9.93
N TRP A 116 -20.41 -6.73 9.15
CA TRP A 116 -21.73 -7.34 9.12
C TRP A 116 -21.69 -8.81 8.70
N ASP A 117 -21.03 -9.09 7.58
CA ASP A 117 -20.98 -10.43 7.00
C ASP A 117 -20.34 -11.45 7.94
N TRP A 118 -19.23 -11.06 8.60
CA TRP A 118 -18.50 -11.95 9.51
C TRP A 118 -19.21 -12.19 10.86
N ASN A 119 -20.17 -11.35 11.24
CA ASN A 119 -20.86 -11.47 12.53
C ASN A 119 -22.37 -11.72 12.38
N ARG A 120 -22.91 -11.79 11.17
CA ARG A 120 -24.35 -11.95 10.97
C ARG A 120 -24.93 -13.24 11.55
N ASP A 121 -24.15 -14.34 11.50
CA ASP A 121 -24.60 -15.65 11.99
C ASP A 121 -24.65 -15.72 13.50
N GLU A 122 -23.99 -14.80 14.20
CA GLU A 122 -24.04 -14.68 15.66
C GLU A 122 -25.25 -13.87 16.13
N LEU A 123 -25.95 -13.19 15.23
CA LEU A 123 -27.12 -12.38 15.56
C LEU A 123 -28.27 -13.29 16.07
N GLY A 124 -28.66 -13.07 17.32
CA GLY A 124 -29.67 -13.89 18.00
C GLY A 124 -29.12 -15.15 18.69
N VAL A 125 -27.85 -15.49 18.50
CA VAL A 125 -27.16 -16.59 19.19
C VAL A 125 -26.45 -16.07 20.44
N VAL A 126 -25.77 -14.92 20.32
CA VAL A 126 -25.09 -14.24 21.44
C VAL A 126 -25.91 -13.05 21.94
N PRO A 127 -25.67 -12.54 23.16
CA PRO A 127 -26.27 -11.30 23.64
C PRO A 127 -25.97 -10.13 22.68
N LEU A 128 -26.98 -9.30 22.44
CA LEU A 128 -26.89 -8.17 21.49
C LEU A 128 -25.70 -7.24 21.79
N SER A 129 -25.36 -7.06 23.06
CA SER A 129 -24.21 -6.23 23.46
C SER A 129 -22.86 -6.82 23.02
N LEU A 130 -22.70 -8.15 23.09
CA LEU A 130 -21.48 -8.83 22.61
C LEU A 130 -21.41 -8.79 21.09
N TRP A 131 -22.51 -9.12 20.42
CA TRP A 131 -22.59 -9.01 18.97
C TRP A 131 -22.23 -7.60 18.48
N ALA A 132 -22.80 -6.55 19.10
CA ALA A 132 -22.48 -5.17 18.73
C ALA A 132 -21.01 -4.79 19.00
N GLN A 133 -20.40 -5.36 20.03
CA GLN A 133 -18.99 -5.18 20.33
C GLN A 133 -18.10 -5.83 19.26
N ASP A 134 -18.40 -7.06 18.85
CA ASP A 134 -17.63 -7.79 17.85
C ASP A 134 -17.75 -7.13 16.47
N MET A 135 -18.96 -6.68 16.10
CA MET A 135 -19.19 -5.83 14.93
C MET A 135 -18.35 -4.56 14.95
N ALA A 136 -18.38 -3.82 16.06
CA ALA A 136 -17.61 -2.58 16.18
C ALA A 136 -16.10 -2.84 16.12
N GLN A 137 -15.63 -3.89 16.75
CA GLN A 137 -14.23 -4.29 16.73
C GLN A 137 -13.77 -4.67 15.33
N ALA A 138 -14.53 -5.48 14.60
CA ALA A 138 -14.23 -5.86 13.23
C ALA A 138 -14.18 -4.63 12.32
N PHE A 139 -15.17 -3.75 12.41
CA PHE A 139 -15.24 -2.50 11.65
C PHE A 139 -14.04 -1.59 11.92
N VAL A 140 -13.75 -1.31 13.18
CA VAL A 140 -12.63 -0.43 13.58
C VAL A 140 -11.30 -1.03 13.15
N THR A 141 -11.11 -2.33 13.30
CA THR A 141 -9.87 -3.01 12.90
C THR A 141 -9.61 -2.85 11.41
N GLN A 142 -10.60 -3.06 10.56
CA GLN A 142 -10.48 -2.89 9.11
C GLN A 142 -10.14 -1.43 8.73
N LEU A 143 -10.81 -0.45 9.36
CA LEU A 143 -10.50 0.96 9.15
C LEU A 143 -9.07 1.31 9.57
N CYS A 144 -8.62 0.80 10.73
CA CYS A 144 -7.27 1.03 11.23
C CYS A 144 -6.22 0.45 10.28
N VAL A 145 -6.40 -0.76 9.77
CA VAL A 145 -5.48 -1.40 8.82
C VAL A 145 -5.42 -0.60 7.51
N ALA A 146 -6.57 -0.20 6.96
CA ALA A 146 -6.62 0.59 5.74
C ALA A 146 -5.96 1.97 5.92
N ALA A 147 -6.27 2.68 7.02
CA ALA A 147 -5.71 4.00 7.33
C ALA A 147 -4.20 3.92 7.59
N ALA A 148 -3.73 2.92 8.35
CA ALA A 148 -2.32 2.73 8.66
C ALA A 148 -1.51 2.42 7.38
N THR A 149 -1.98 1.53 6.54
CA THR A 149 -1.28 1.14 5.31
C THR A 149 -1.27 2.29 4.29
N TRP A 150 -2.39 2.99 4.10
CA TRP A 150 -2.45 4.18 3.27
C TRP A 150 -1.57 5.31 3.81
N GLY A 151 -1.64 5.59 5.12
CA GLY A 151 -0.82 6.60 5.79
C GLY A 151 0.67 6.31 5.68
N LEU A 152 1.08 5.06 5.84
CA LEU A 152 2.47 4.63 5.64
C LEU A 152 2.94 4.90 4.20
N GLY A 153 2.10 4.61 3.20
CA GLY A 153 2.38 4.93 1.80
C GLY A 153 2.62 6.42 1.59
N ARG A 154 1.78 7.27 2.19
CA ARG A 154 1.91 8.74 2.16
C ARG A 154 3.18 9.22 2.81
N LEU A 155 3.49 8.72 4.02
CA LEU A 155 4.71 9.08 4.75
C LEU A 155 5.98 8.76 3.97
N VAL A 156 6.03 7.59 3.32
CA VAL A 156 7.17 7.21 2.48
C VAL A 156 7.35 8.18 1.31
N THR A 157 6.26 8.60 0.67
CA THR A 157 6.31 9.58 -0.42
C THR A 157 6.77 10.95 0.06
N GLN A 158 6.20 11.46 1.16
CA GLN A 158 6.58 12.74 1.74
C GLN A 158 8.06 12.78 2.16
N ARG A 159 8.55 11.72 2.80
CA ARG A 159 9.97 11.60 3.16
C ARG A 159 10.88 11.59 1.92
N GLY A 160 10.44 10.95 0.84
CA GLY A 160 11.15 10.96 -0.43
C GLY A 160 11.24 12.37 -1.03
N GLN A 161 10.14 13.11 -1.03
CA GLN A 161 10.08 14.50 -1.52
C GLN A 161 10.96 15.44 -0.68
N LEU A 162 10.90 15.33 0.65
CA LEU A 162 11.75 16.11 1.55
C LEU A 162 13.24 15.86 1.34
N ARG A 163 13.62 14.60 1.10
CA ARG A 163 15.03 14.28 0.80
C ARG A 163 15.46 14.88 -0.53
N ALA A 164 14.62 14.77 -1.56
CA ALA A 164 14.91 15.34 -2.88
C ALA A 164 15.02 16.87 -2.83
N SER A 165 14.14 17.57 -2.09
CA SER A 165 14.21 19.01 -1.95
C SER A 165 15.45 19.47 -1.18
N ARG A 166 15.86 18.74 -0.12
CA ARG A 166 17.10 19.04 0.62
C ARG A 166 18.33 18.84 -0.25
N GLN A 167 18.36 17.78 -1.06
CA GLN A 167 19.45 17.54 -2.00
C GLN A 167 19.53 18.67 -3.03
N ALA A 168 18.40 19.06 -3.63
CA ALA A 168 18.37 20.15 -4.60
C ALA A 168 18.81 21.50 -4.00
N ALA A 169 18.43 21.78 -2.75
CA ALA A 169 18.89 22.97 -2.04
C ALA A 169 20.40 22.96 -1.77
N HIS A 170 20.94 21.81 -1.36
CA HIS A 170 22.37 21.63 -1.15
C HIS A 170 23.18 21.80 -2.45
N ASP A 171 22.70 21.18 -3.54
CA ASP A 171 23.34 21.30 -4.87
C ASP A 171 23.31 22.76 -5.37
N ALA A 172 22.22 23.50 -5.10
CA ALA A 172 22.12 24.92 -5.43
C ALA A 172 23.10 25.79 -4.62
N ALA A 173 23.22 25.50 -3.31
CA ALA A 173 24.17 26.19 -2.45
C ALA A 173 25.63 25.99 -2.92
N LEU A 174 26.01 24.75 -3.24
CA LEU A 174 27.34 24.44 -3.78
C LEU A 174 27.63 25.17 -5.09
N ARG A 175 26.65 25.22 -6.01
CA ARG A 175 26.81 25.96 -7.26
C ARG A 175 27.01 27.45 -7.04
N ASN A 176 26.30 28.04 -6.09
CA ASN A 176 26.45 29.46 -5.74
C ASN A 176 27.84 29.72 -5.14
N GLU A 177 28.31 28.84 -4.24
CA GLU A 177 29.63 28.94 -3.62
C GLU A 177 30.74 28.93 -4.70
N ILE A 178 30.68 27.95 -5.61
CA ILE A 178 31.62 27.87 -6.74
C ILE A 178 31.56 29.12 -7.63
N ALA A 179 30.34 29.63 -7.90
CA ALA A 179 30.15 30.83 -8.72
C ALA A 179 30.79 32.06 -8.07
N TRP A 180 30.68 32.20 -6.72
CA TRP A 180 31.35 33.27 -5.96
C TRP A 180 32.87 33.13 -5.97
N GLU A 181 33.41 31.93 -5.78
CA GLU A 181 34.86 31.68 -5.82
C GLU A 181 35.43 32.02 -7.21
N VAL A 182 34.76 31.59 -8.29
CA VAL A 182 35.18 31.88 -9.66
C VAL A 182 35.12 33.39 -9.93
N HIS A 183 34.04 34.07 -9.47
CA HIS A 183 33.91 35.53 -9.62
C HIS A 183 35.04 36.28 -8.92
N ASP A 184 35.40 35.85 -7.71
CA ASP A 184 36.45 36.49 -6.91
C ASP A 184 37.83 36.30 -7.57
N VAL A 185 38.15 35.07 -8.01
CA VAL A 185 39.39 34.78 -8.73
C VAL A 185 39.50 35.58 -10.04
N VAL A 186 38.41 35.63 -10.84
CA VAL A 186 38.40 36.39 -12.11
C VAL A 186 38.51 37.89 -11.84
N GLY A 187 37.77 38.38 -10.84
CA GLY A 187 37.82 39.79 -10.44
C GLY A 187 39.22 40.21 -9.99
N HIS A 188 39.88 39.37 -9.20
CA HIS A 188 41.27 39.65 -8.76
C HIS A 188 42.27 39.62 -9.91
N ALA A 189 42.11 38.65 -10.83
CA ALA A 189 42.99 38.57 -12.01
C ALA A 189 42.82 39.79 -12.95
N LEU A 190 41.61 40.30 -13.13
CA LEU A 190 41.36 41.49 -13.93
C LEU A 190 41.85 42.77 -13.26
N ALA A 191 41.91 42.85 -11.96
CA ALA A 191 42.40 44.03 -11.22
C ALA A 191 43.93 44.16 -11.23
N LEU A 192 44.66 43.10 -11.63
CA LEU A 192 46.11 43.06 -11.72
C LEU A 192 46.66 43.41 -13.15
N ILE A 193 45.80 43.61 -14.10
CA ILE A 193 46.10 44.07 -15.48
C ILE A 193 45.83 45.54 -15.62
#